data_cdc03e99d382742a4225ff8ab31c5324
#
_entry.id   cdc03e99d382742a4225ff8ab31c5324
#
_cell.length_a   1.000
_cell.length_b   1.000
_cell.length_c   1.000
_cell.angle_alpha   90.00
_cell.angle_beta   90.00
_cell.angle_gamma   90.00
#
_symmetry.space_group_name_H-M   'P 1'
#
loop_
_entity.id
_entity.type
_entity.pdbx_description
1 polymer ?
#
loop_
_entity_poly.entity_id
_entity_poly.type
_entity_poly.pdbx_seq_one_letter_code
_entity_poly.pdbx_strand_id
1 'polypeptide(L)'
;PLDYVDKKDKIIKYLNKMDININNIKADDYDINSIRSRMSDVDFANFVNDFEMISKKAKINSCTLRIENDLYLVKKDENNKFEVKSLKFIHNNSEYSFGAYEESDGTIRVLELLDILLTDNKVYLIDELDSSLHPLLVEGLLKLFLESNNTNQLIITTHELKTLDFDLVRRDEIWFAEKSEEGRTRIFSLEEFKDVARFDKKIDKAYLEGRFGAIANIDTNDED
;
A
#
# COMPACT_ATOMS: atom_id res chain seq x y z
N PRO A 1 -12.64 -2.18 -2.55
CA PRO A 1 -12.41 -0.81 -2.07
C PRO A 1 -12.83 -0.69 -0.62
N LEU A 2 -12.01 0.00 0.14
CA LEU A 2 -12.27 0.26 1.54
C LEU A 2 -13.50 1.16 1.67
N ASP A 3 -14.52 0.72 2.38
CA ASP A 3 -15.57 1.62 2.82
C ASP A 3 -15.09 2.29 4.12
N TYR A 4 -14.50 3.46 3.99
CA TYR A 4 -13.94 4.20 5.12
C TYR A 4 -15.00 4.57 6.17
N VAL A 5 -16.26 4.66 5.80
CA VAL A 5 -17.33 5.00 6.73
C VAL A 5 -17.74 3.77 7.54
N ASP A 6 -17.98 2.65 6.87
CA ASP A 6 -18.46 1.42 7.54
C ASP A 6 -17.35 0.72 8.34
N LYS A 7 -16.08 0.89 7.94
CA LYS A 7 -14.91 0.28 8.60
C LYS A 7 -14.10 1.24 9.45
N LYS A 8 -14.60 2.45 9.66
CA LYS A 8 -13.92 3.55 10.31
C LYS A 8 -13.21 3.16 11.61
N ASP A 9 -13.90 2.48 12.52
CA ASP A 9 -13.33 2.13 13.82
C ASP A 9 -12.16 1.14 13.70
N LYS A 10 -12.24 0.23 12.73
CA LYS A 10 -11.15 -0.70 12.44
C LYS A 10 -9.95 0.02 11.81
N ILE A 11 -10.20 0.95 10.90
CA ILE A 11 -9.18 1.80 10.28
C ILE A 11 -8.43 2.57 11.35
N ILE A 12 -9.16 3.31 12.20
CA ILE A 12 -8.59 4.08 13.30
C ILE A 12 -7.75 3.20 14.23
N LYS A 13 -8.26 2.01 14.57
CA LYS A 13 -7.52 1.04 15.39
C LYS A 13 -6.19 0.65 14.77
N TYR A 14 -6.14 0.38 13.45
CA TYR A 14 -4.89 0.01 12.78
C TYR A 14 -3.94 1.20 12.64
N LEU A 15 -4.44 2.40 12.32
CA LEU A 15 -3.62 3.61 12.27
C LEU A 15 -2.93 3.87 13.61
N ASN A 16 -3.68 3.79 14.71
CA ASN A 16 -3.11 3.97 16.05
C ASN A 16 -2.10 2.88 16.44
N LYS A 17 -2.25 1.63 15.96
CA LYS A 17 -1.23 0.58 16.11
C LYS A 17 0.07 0.90 15.37
N MET A 18 0.00 1.72 14.33
CA MET A 18 1.14 2.18 13.52
C MET A 18 1.64 3.57 13.92
N ASP A 19 1.29 4.04 15.13
CA ASP A 19 1.65 5.37 15.65
C ASP A 19 1.13 6.55 14.80
N ILE A 20 0.07 6.32 14.03
CA ILE A 20 -0.63 7.36 13.29
C ILE A 20 -1.84 7.79 14.12
N ASN A 21 -1.71 8.94 14.78
CA ASN A 21 -2.65 9.40 15.81
C ASN A 21 -3.91 10.06 15.22
N ILE A 22 -4.63 9.33 14.37
CA ILE A 22 -5.95 9.72 13.86
C ILE A 22 -7.01 9.06 14.72
N ASN A 23 -7.89 9.85 15.34
CA ASN A 23 -8.97 9.36 16.20
C ASN A 23 -10.36 9.53 15.61
N ASN A 24 -10.50 10.25 14.51
CA ASN A 24 -11.74 10.28 13.77
C ASN A 24 -11.53 10.50 12.27
N ILE A 25 -12.43 9.92 11.48
CA ILE A 25 -12.52 10.15 10.04
C ILE A 25 -13.93 10.65 9.75
N LYS A 26 -14.06 11.80 9.11
CA LYS A 26 -15.31 12.37 8.63
C LYS A 26 -15.39 12.25 7.12
N ALA A 27 -16.60 12.20 6.61
CA ALA A 27 -16.89 12.15 5.18
C ALA A 27 -17.91 13.23 4.89
N ASP A 28 -17.43 14.38 4.41
CA ASP A 28 -18.25 15.54 4.09
C ASP A 28 -18.76 15.44 2.65
N ASP A 29 -20.02 15.81 2.42
CA ASP A 29 -20.59 15.81 1.08
C ASP A 29 -19.80 16.72 0.15
N TYR A 30 -19.53 16.25 -1.06
CA TYR A 30 -18.74 16.94 -2.06
C TYR A 30 -19.42 16.88 -3.44
N ASP A 31 -19.34 17.96 -4.21
CA ASP A 31 -19.97 18.01 -5.52
C ASP A 31 -19.15 17.27 -6.57
N ILE A 32 -19.79 16.34 -7.28
CA ILE A 32 -19.18 15.59 -8.38
C ILE A 32 -18.67 16.52 -9.50
N ASN A 33 -19.32 17.65 -9.74
CA ASN A 33 -18.87 18.63 -10.73
C ASN A 33 -17.54 19.28 -10.34
N SER A 34 -17.31 19.45 -9.04
CA SER A 34 -16.02 19.94 -8.52
C SER A 34 -14.90 18.91 -8.75
N ILE A 35 -15.18 17.61 -8.67
CA ILE A 35 -14.25 16.56 -9.06
C ILE A 35 -13.96 16.64 -10.55
N ARG A 36 -15.00 16.71 -11.37
CA ARG A 36 -14.87 16.81 -12.83
C ARG A 36 -13.99 17.98 -13.26
N SER A 37 -14.10 19.14 -12.58
CA SER A 37 -13.29 20.33 -12.90
C SER A 37 -11.81 20.18 -12.57
N ARG A 38 -11.43 19.18 -11.74
CA ARG A 38 -10.04 18.86 -11.34
C ARG A 38 -9.39 17.75 -12.18
N MET A 39 -10.12 17.23 -13.16
CA MET A 39 -9.66 16.16 -14.06
C MET A 39 -9.81 16.62 -15.50
N SER A 40 -9.06 16.00 -16.41
CA SER A 40 -9.38 16.13 -17.85
C SER A 40 -10.71 15.44 -18.16
N ASP A 41 -11.41 15.87 -19.22
CA ASP A 41 -12.64 15.20 -19.66
C ASP A 41 -12.39 13.72 -20.02
N VAL A 42 -11.20 13.39 -20.50
CA VAL A 42 -10.79 12.01 -20.84
C VAL A 42 -10.63 11.18 -19.56
N ASP A 43 -9.92 11.72 -18.56
CA ASP A 43 -9.70 11.01 -17.29
C ASP A 43 -11.01 10.79 -16.54
N PHE A 44 -11.89 11.79 -16.54
CA PHE A 44 -13.21 11.65 -15.93
C PHE A 44 -14.06 10.59 -16.64
N ALA A 45 -14.04 10.56 -17.98
CA ALA A 45 -14.75 9.54 -18.74
C ALA A 45 -14.18 8.13 -18.48
N ASN A 46 -12.85 7.99 -18.42
CA ASN A 46 -12.19 6.73 -18.07
C ASN A 46 -12.58 6.28 -16.66
N PHE A 47 -12.53 7.18 -15.67
CA PHE A 47 -12.97 6.89 -14.31
C PHE A 47 -14.41 6.34 -14.26
N VAL A 48 -15.35 7.00 -14.94
CA VAL A 48 -16.76 6.55 -14.99
C VAL A 48 -16.88 5.17 -15.60
N ASN A 49 -16.20 4.91 -16.74
CA ASN A 49 -16.22 3.62 -17.42
C ASN A 49 -15.62 2.51 -16.56
N ASP A 50 -14.47 2.76 -15.93
CA ASP A 50 -13.79 1.81 -15.04
C ASP A 50 -14.64 1.51 -13.81
N PHE A 51 -15.22 2.53 -13.19
CA PHE A 51 -16.15 2.35 -12.09
C PHE A 51 -17.32 1.46 -12.47
N GLU A 52 -17.95 1.70 -13.63
CA GLU A 52 -19.07 0.88 -14.11
C GLU A 52 -18.66 -0.57 -14.40
N MET A 53 -17.50 -0.76 -15.03
CA MET A 53 -17.00 -2.09 -15.34
C MET A 53 -16.71 -2.88 -14.04
N ILE A 54 -16.04 -2.25 -13.08
CA ILE A 54 -15.69 -2.87 -11.79
C ILE A 54 -16.95 -3.13 -10.97
N SER A 55 -17.87 -2.15 -10.92
CA SER A 55 -19.14 -2.28 -10.22
C SER A 55 -19.96 -3.48 -10.70
N LYS A 56 -20.06 -3.67 -12.02
CA LYS A 56 -20.77 -4.81 -12.62
C LYS A 56 -20.09 -6.15 -12.32
N LYS A 57 -18.74 -6.21 -12.43
CA LYS A 57 -17.97 -7.45 -12.22
C LYS A 57 -17.89 -7.87 -10.76
N ALA A 58 -17.60 -6.92 -9.89
CA ALA A 58 -17.30 -7.18 -8.47
C ALA A 58 -18.49 -6.92 -7.54
N LYS A 59 -19.65 -6.49 -8.05
CA LYS A 59 -20.85 -6.13 -7.27
C LYS A 59 -20.56 -5.10 -6.19
N ILE A 60 -19.66 -4.16 -6.47
CA ILE A 60 -19.33 -3.05 -5.57
C ILE A 60 -19.99 -1.78 -6.10
N ASN A 61 -20.51 -0.97 -5.19
CA ASN A 61 -21.18 0.30 -5.52
C ASN A 61 -20.41 1.52 -5.01
N SER A 62 -19.19 1.33 -4.52
CA SER A 62 -18.33 2.40 -4.00
C SER A 62 -16.87 2.17 -4.34
N CYS A 63 -16.11 3.23 -4.49
CA CYS A 63 -14.66 3.22 -4.58
C CYS A 63 -14.05 4.44 -3.90
N THR A 64 -12.75 4.36 -3.61
CA THR A 64 -11.97 5.53 -3.24
C THR A 64 -11.31 6.08 -4.49
N LEU A 65 -11.42 7.38 -4.69
CA LEU A 65 -10.78 8.11 -5.79
C LEU A 65 -9.76 9.07 -5.19
N ARG A 66 -8.52 8.98 -5.67
CA ARG A 66 -7.47 9.94 -5.34
C ARG A 66 -7.32 10.92 -6.51
N ILE A 67 -7.41 12.20 -6.23
CA ILE A 67 -7.13 13.27 -7.19
C ILE A 67 -6.08 14.16 -6.57
N GLU A 68 -4.89 14.23 -7.20
CA GLU A 68 -3.71 14.84 -6.60
C GLU A 68 -3.43 14.20 -5.22
N ASN A 69 -3.56 14.95 -4.14
CA ASN A 69 -3.38 14.46 -2.77
C ASN A 69 -4.70 14.37 -1.98
N ASP A 70 -5.86 14.58 -2.61
CA ASP A 70 -7.14 14.46 -1.94
C ASP A 70 -7.76 13.08 -2.14
N LEU A 71 -8.47 12.60 -1.11
CA LEU A 71 -9.20 11.33 -1.12
C LEU A 71 -10.71 11.57 -1.09
N TYR A 72 -11.39 10.96 -2.04
CA TYR A 72 -12.83 11.02 -2.17
C TYR A 72 -13.41 9.61 -2.12
N LEU A 73 -14.48 9.45 -1.35
CA LEU A 73 -15.32 8.26 -1.42
C LEU A 73 -16.41 8.52 -2.45
N VAL A 74 -16.45 7.71 -3.49
CA VAL A 74 -17.43 7.80 -4.58
C VAL A 74 -18.34 6.59 -4.50
N LYS A 75 -19.65 6.83 -4.43
CA LYS A 75 -20.69 5.79 -4.45
C LYS A 75 -21.67 6.06 -5.60
N LYS A 76 -22.37 5.00 -6.06
CA LYS A 76 -23.60 5.16 -6.84
C LYS A 76 -24.81 4.87 -5.95
N ASP A 77 -25.78 5.78 -5.96
CA ASP A 77 -27.08 5.59 -5.32
C ASP A 77 -27.98 4.61 -6.09
N GLU A 78 -29.16 4.33 -5.55
CA GLU A 78 -30.16 3.46 -6.19
C GLU A 78 -30.66 4.00 -7.55
N ASN A 79 -30.53 5.31 -7.77
CA ASN A 79 -30.89 5.98 -9.04
C ASN A 79 -29.72 6.10 -10.02
N ASN A 80 -28.61 5.42 -9.73
CA ASN A 80 -27.40 5.42 -10.56
C ASN A 80 -26.67 6.78 -10.60
N LYS A 81 -26.93 7.68 -9.64
CA LYS A 81 -26.24 8.95 -9.48
C LYS A 81 -25.02 8.78 -8.59
N PHE A 82 -23.96 9.52 -8.92
CA PHE A 82 -22.78 9.57 -8.08
C PHE A 82 -23.03 10.44 -6.85
N GLU A 83 -22.77 9.85 -5.69
CA GLU A 83 -22.58 10.54 -4.41
C GLU A 83 -21.11 10.59 -4.13
N VAL A 84 -20.59 11.75 -3.79
CA VAL A 84 -19.18 11.96 -3.50
C VAL A 84 -19.03 12.54 -2.12
N LYS A 85 -18.05 12.03 -1.37
CA LYS A 85 -17.68 12.56 -0.06
C LYS A 85 -16.18 12.80 -0.01
N SER A 86 -15.77 13.98 0.46
CA SER A 86 -14.38 14.27 0.79
C SER A 86 -14.04 13.68 2.15
N LEU A 87 -12.93 12.97 2.25
CA LEU A 87 -12.46 12.41 3.53
C LEU A 87 -11.65 13.45 4.29
N LYS A 88 -11.95 13.57 5.59
CA LYS A 88 -11.28 14.45 6.54
C LYS A 88 -10.82 13.66 7.75
N PHE A 89 -9.64 13.96 8.25
CA PHE A 89 -8.98 13.29 9.35
C PHE A 89 -8.89 14.21 10.57
N ILE A 90 -9.12 13.66 11.76
CA ILE A 90 -9.02 14.40 13.03
C ILE A 90 -7.97 13.70 13.87
N HIS A 91 -6.91 14.45 14.19
CA HIS A 91 -5.80 13.99 15.03
C HIS A 91 -6.05 14.33 16.50
N ASN A 92 -5.83 13.36 17.38
CA ASN A 92 -5.92 13.49 18.83
C ASN A 92 -7.18 14.29 19.26
N ASN A 93 -7.05 15.27 20.10
CA ASN A 93 -8.15 16.12 20.54
C ASN A 93 -8.25 17.43 19.74
N SER A 94 -7.80 17.42 18.48
CA SER A 94 -7.91 18.60 17.61
C SER A 94 -9.37 18.92 17.31
N GLU A 95 -9.73 20.20 17.39
CA GLU A 95 -11.02 20.71 16.88
C GLU A 95 -11.01 20.82 15.35
N TYR A 96 -9.83 20.79 14.73
CA TYR A 96 -9.65 20.90 13.30
C TYR A 96 -9.69 19.53 12.62
N SER A 97 -10.25 19.49 11.42
CA SER A 97 -10.22 18.34 10.54
C SER A 97 -9.31 18.63 9.34
N PHE A 98 -8.37 17.73 9.07
CA PHE A 98 -7.40 17.84 8.00
C PHE A 98 -7.90 17.12 6.75
N GLY A 99 -7.72 17.71 5.58
CA GLY A 99 -7.90 17.03 4.30
C GLY A 99 -6.79 16.02 4.07
N ALA A 100 -6.99 15.10 3.13
CA ALA A 100 -5.95 14.14 2.79
C ALA A 100 -4.66 14.82 2.27
N TYR A 101 -4.80 15.97 1.59
CA TYR A 101 -3.66 16.76 1.10
C TYR A 101 -2.83 17.41 2.23
N GLU A 102 -3.37 17.49 3.45
CA GLU A 102 -2.68 18.02 4.64
C GLU A 102 -1.99 16.90 5.45
N GLU A 103 -2.24 15.63 5.08
CA GLU A 103 -1.58 14.48 5.68
C GLU A 103 -0.21 14.21 5.05
N SER A 104 0.63 13.46 5.78
CA SER A 104 1.90 13.00 5.20
C SER A 104 1.66 11.92 4.14
N ASP A 105 2.56 11.82 3.15
CA ASP A 105 2.50 10.75 2.15
C ASP A 105 2.51 9.36 2.80
N GLY A 106 3.23 9.20 3.91
CA GLY A 106 3.26 7.97 4.69
C GLY A 106 1.89 7.63 5.31
N THR A 107 1.18 8.62 5.86
CA THR A 107 -0.18 8.45 6.38
C THR A 107 -1.13 7.98 5.28
N ILE A 108 -1.09 8.65 4.12
CA ILE A 108 -1.93 8.29 2.97
C ILE A 108 -1.57 6.89 2.46
N ARG A 109 -0.27 6.57 2.36
CA ARG A 109 0.17 5.24 1.93
C ARG A 109 -0.31 4.14 2.86
N VAL A 110 -0.22 4.33 4.18
CA VAL A 110 -0.77 3.38 5.15
C VAL A 110 -2.29 3.21 4.96
N LEU A 111 -3.03 4.31 4.81
CA LEU A 111 -4.48 4.26 4.55
C LEU A 111 -4.82 3.42 3.31
N GLU A 112 -4.07 3.57 2.21
CA GLU A 112 -4.25 2.79 0.99
C GLU A 112 -3.97 1.30 1.22
N LEU A 113 -2.96 0.98 2.03
CA LEU A 113 -2.53 -0.39 2.31
C LEU A 113 -3.43 -1.12 3.31
N LEU A 114 -4.23 -0.39 4.13
CA LEU A 114 -5.10 -1.03 5.12
C LEU A 114 -6.13 -2.00 4.52
N ASP A 115 -6.41 -1.93 3.22
CA ASP A 115 -7.32 -2.88 2.55
C ASP A 115 -6.83 -4.34 2.72
N ILE A 116 -5.52 -4.58 2.77
CA ILE A 116 -4.94 -5.91 2.99
C ILE A 116 -5.33 -6.53 4.35
N LEU A 117 -5.58 -5.68 5.36
CA LEU A 117 -5.96 -6.08 6.71
C LEU A 117 -7.48 -6.11 6.95
N LEU A 118 -8.23 -5.41 6.11
CA LEU A 118 -9.66 -5.14 6.31
C LEU A 118 -10.58 -5.93 5.39
N THR A 119 -10.01 -6.67 4.47
CA THR A 119 -10.73 -7.55 3.54
C THR A 119 -10.30 -8.99 3.71
N ASP A 120 -10.98 -9.90 3.04
CA ASP A 120 -10.71 -11.32 3.10
C ASP A 120 -10.82 -11.96 1.72
N ASN A 121 -10.14 -13.10 1.55
CA ASN A 121 -10.18 -13.94 0.35
C ASN A 121 -9.76 -13.18 -0.93
N LYS A 122 -8.64 -12.45 -0.84
CA LYS A 122 -8.05 -11.68 -1.95
C LYS A 122 -6.58 -11.99 -2.16
N VAL A 123 -6.10 -11.70 -3.36
CA VAL A 123 -4.68 -11.67 -3.71
C VAL A 123 -4.29 -10.23 -3.97
N TYR A 124 -3.28 -9.75 -3.25
CA TYR A 124 -2.71 -8.42 -3.41
C TYR A 124 -1.34 -8.51 -4.06
N LEU A 125 -1.15 -7.70 -5.08
CA LEU A 125 0.12 -7.48 -5.77
C LEU A 125 0.49 -6.02 -5.53
N ILE A 126 1.54 -5.77 -4.75
CA ILE A 126 1.94 -4.41 -4.36
C ILE A 126 3.39 -4.20 -4.75
N ASP A 127 3.59 -3.30 -5.68
CA ASP A 127 4.91 -2.86 -6.08
C ASP A 127 5.40 -1.75 -5.15
N GLU A 128 6.68 -1.81 -4.76
CA GLU A 128 7.31 -0.86 -3.85
C GLU A 128 6.47 -0.62 -2.58
N LEU A 129 6.24 -1.67 -1.79
CA LEU A 129 5.45 -1.57 -0.55
C LEU A 129 5.99 -0.48 0.37
N ASP A 130 7.31 -0.31 0.42
CA ASP A 130 8.05 0.63 1.27
C ASP A 130 8.01 2.09 0.79
N SER A 131 7.47 2.36 -0.41
CA SER A 131 7.36 3.72 -0.95
C SER A 131 6.66 4.65 0.03
N SER A 132 7.34 5.75 0.40
CA SER A 132 6.90 6.78 1.38
C SER A 132 6.68 6.26 2.81
N LEU A 133 7.11 5.04 3.15
CA LEU A 133 6.96 4.48 4.49
C LEU A 133 8.28 4.45 5.25
N HIS A 134 8.20 4.74 6.56
CA HIS A 134 9.31 4.47 7.44
C HIS A 134 9.51 2.95 7.60
N PRO A 135 10.76 2.43 7.66
CA PRO A 135 11.05 1.00 7.80
C PRO A 135 10.25 0.27 8.88
N LEU A 136 10.02 0.90 10.03
CA LEU A 136 9.21 0.32 11.11
C LEU A 136 7.73 0.19 10.76
N LEU A 137 7.20 1.05 9.88
CA LEU A 137 5.82 0.94 9.39
C LEU A 137 5.67 -0.24 8.43
N VAL A 138 6.66 -0.47 7.57
CA VAL A 138 6.69 -1.63 6.66
C VAL A 138 6.68 -2.92 7.47
N GLU A 139 7.60 -3.05 8.43
CA GLU A 139 7.69 -4.20 9.32
C GLU A 139 6.39 -4.39 10.12
N GLY A 140 5.86 -3.31 10.70
CA GLY A 140 4.61 -3.34 11.48
C GLY A 140 3.41 -3.77 10.65
N LEU A 141 3.29 -3.28 9.41
CA LEU A 141 2.22 -3.66 8.48
C LEU A 141 2.28 -5.14 8.12
N LEU A 142 3.48 -5.65 7.82
CA LEU A 142 3.68 -7.07 7.51
C LEU A 142 3.37 -7.95 8.72
N LYS A 143 3.80 -7.58 9.93
CA LYS A 143 3.44 -8.29 11.17
C LYS A 143 1.93 -8.34 11.36
N LEU A 144 1.24 -7.21 11.22
CA LEU A 144 -0.22 -7.16 11.34
C LEU A 144 -0.91 -8.02 10.27
N PHE A 145 -0.36 -8.07 9.05
CA PHE A 145 -0.89 -8.94 8.00
C PHE A 145 -0.71 -10.42 8.36
N LEU A 146 0.48 -10.84 8.76
CA LEU A 146 0.79 -12.23 9.10
C LEU A 146 0.05 -12.73 10.35
N GLU A 147 -0.21 -11.85 11.31
CA GLU A 147 -0.99 -12.15 12.52
C GLU A 147 -2.52 -12.10 12.28
N SER A 148 -2.94 -11.60 11.13
CA SER A 148 -4.37 -11.50 10.82
C SER A 148 -4.96 -12.90 10.54
N ASN A 149 -6.25 -13.07 10.86
CA ASN A 149 -6.97 -14.30 10.57
C ASN A 149 -7.61 -14.28 9.16
N ASN A 150 -7.19 -13.38 8.27
CA ASN A 150 -7.69 -13.35 6.91
C ASN A 150 -7.05 -14.44 6.04
N THR A 151 -7.68 -14.77 4.92
CA THR A 151 -7.19 -15.74 3.93
C THR A 151 -6.55 -15.05 2.72
N ASN A 152 -6.12 -13.81 2.87
CA ASN A 152 -5.49 -13.05 1.81
C ASN A 152 -4.10 -13.59 1.47
N GLN A 153 -3.71 -13.43 0.21
CA GLN A 153 -2.34 -13.60 -0.25
C GLN A 153 -1.73 -12.23 -0.56
N LEU A 154 -0.48 -12.03 -0.17
CA LEU A 154 0.26 -10.81 -0.39
C LEU A 154 1.56 -11.12 -1.13
N ILE A 155 1.73 -10.52 -2.32
CA ILE A 155 2.97 -10.55 -3.09
C ILE A 155 3.44 -9.09 -3.18
N ILE A 156 4.65 -8.83 -2.72
CA ILE A 156 5.20 -7.47 -2.66
C ILE A 156 6.58 -7.42 -3.33
N THR A 157 6.92 -6.26 -3.86
CA THR A 157 8.31 -5.87 -4.08
C THR A 157 8.69 -4.82 -3.04
N THR A 158 9.95 -4.83 -2.61
CA THR A 158 10.45 -3.86 -1.62
C THR A 158 11.96 -3.74 -1.70
N HIS A 159 12.48 -2.57 -1.35
CA HIS A 159 13.90 -2.31 -1.11
C HIS A 159 14.25 -2.28 0.39
N GLU A 160 13.26 -2.51 1.27
CA GLU A 160 13.45 -2.45 2.72
C GLU A 160 14.06 -3.73 3.26
N LEU A 161 15.33 -3.63 3.67
CA LEU A 161 16.11 -4.78 4.15
C LEU A 161 15.61 -5.37 5.47
N LYS A 162 14.87 -4.62 6.28
CA LYS A 162 14.26 -5.15 7.51
C LYS A 162 13.22 -6.23 7.25
N THR A 163 12.73 -6.34 6.02
CA THR A 163 11.85 -7.44 5.62
C THR A 163 12.59 -8.77 5.48
N LEU A 164 13.93 -8.73 5.36
CA LEU A 164 14.80 -9.91 5.35
C LEU A 164 15.07 -10.41 6.78
N ASP A 165 14.00 -10.75 7.48
CA ASP A 165 14.03 -11.25 8.85
C ASP A 165 13.23 -12.56 8.93
N PHE A 166 13.88 -13.65 9.35
CA PHE A 166 13.25 -14.97 9.47
C PHE A 166 12.27 -15.09 10.64
N ASP A 167 12.28 -14.13 11.56
CA ASP A 167 11.21 -14.00 12.55
C ASP A 167 9.93 -13.40 11.92
N LEU A 168 10.05 -12.79 10.73
CA LEU A 168 8.94 -12.18 10.00
C LEU A 168 8.46 -13.05 8.84
N VAL A 169 9.37 -13.51 7.98
CA VAL A 169 9.05 -14.27 6.76
C VAL A 169 9.92 -15.53 6.64
N ARG A 170 9.38 -16.56 5.98
CA ARG A 170 10.12 -17.79 5.72
C ARG A 170 11.10 -17.63 4.54
N ARG A 171 12.09 -18.48 4.49
CA ARG A 171 13.10 -18.48 3.41
C ARG A 171 12.48 -18.70 2.03
N ASP A 172 11.49 -19.57 1.93
CA ASP A 172 10.76 -19.87 0.70
C ASP A 172 9.87 -18.72 0.22
N GLU A 173 9.60 -17.74 1.08
CA GLU A 173 8.84 -16.53 0.76
C GLU A 173 9.74 -15.40 0.22
N ILE A 174 11.07 -15.52 0.35
CA ILE A 174 12.02 -14.50 -0.11
C ILE A 174 12.51 -14.84 -1.51
N TRP A 175 12.32 -13.91 -2.43
CA TRP A 175 12.72 -14.00 -3.82
C TRP A 175 13.51 -12.77 -4.22
N PHE A 176 14.55 -12.98 -5.02
CA PHE A 176 15.39 -11.92 -5.57
C PHE A 176 15.08 -11.73 -7.04
N ALA A 177 15.05 -10.47 -7.49
CA ALA A 177 14.95 -10.11 -8.90
C ALA A 177 16.24 -9.42 -9.33
N GLU A 178 16.93 -10.00 -10.31
CA GLU A 178 18.20 -9.50 -10.83
C GLU A 178 18.07 -9.23 -12.32
N LYS A 179 18.58 -8.09 -12.76
CA LYS A 179 18.64 -7.72 -14.16
C LYS A 179 20.04 -7.93 -14.69
N SER A 180 20.19 -8.75 -15.75
CA SER A 180 21.49 -8.95 -16.41
C SER A 180 21.88 -7.73 -17.26
N GLU A 181 23.15 -7.67 -17.66
CA GLU A 181 23.66 -6.64 -18.57
C GLU A 181 22.91 -6.62 -19.92
N GLU A 182 22.43 -7.78 -20.38
CA GLU A 182 21.61 -7.86 -21.61
C GLU A 182 20.14 -7.46 -21.40
N GLY A 183 19.78 -6.99 -20.20
CA GLY A 183 18.45 -6.52 -19.88
C GLY A 183 17.42 -7.62 -19.54
N ARG A 184 17.84 -8.86 -19.38
CA ARG A 184 16.97 -9.97 -18.96
C ARG A 184 16.78 -9.96 -17.45
N THR A 185 15.56 -10.18 -16.98
CA THR A 185 15.29 -10.34 -15.55
C THR A 185 15.28 -11.82 -15.17
N ARG A 186 16.07 -12.16 -14.15
CA ARG A 186 16.05 -13.46 -13.48
C ARG A 186 15.39 -13.30 -12.11
N ILE A 187 14.50 -14.23 -11.76
CA ILE A 187 13.89 -14.32 -10.43
C ILE A 187 14.33 -15.67 -9.83
N PHE A 188 14.81 -15.66 -8.59
CA PHE A 188 15.27 -16.85 -7.90
C PHE A 188 15.00 -16.76 -6.40
N SER A 189 14.79 -17.92 -5.76
CA SER A 189 14.46 -18.01 -4.34
C SER A 189 15.71 -18.03 -3.47
N LEU A 190 15.60 -17.49 -2.27
CA LEU A 190 16.62 -17.66 -1.23
C LEU A 190 16.85 -19.14 -0.88
N GLU A 191 15.87 -20.01 -1.08
CA GLU A 191 15.99 -21.47 -0.90
C GLU A 191 17.03 -22.12 -1.82
N GLU A 192 17.39 -21.50 -2.95
CA GLU A 192 18.42 -22.02 -3.86
C GLU A 192 19.84 -21.99 -3.25
N PHE A 193 20.05 -21.24 -2.18
CA PHE A 193 21.34 -21.08 -1.50
C PHE A 193 21.47 -22.01 -0.30
N LYS A 194 22.32 -23.04 -0.41
CA LYS A 194 22.49 -24.09 0.61
C LYS A 194 23.09 -23.62 1.94
N ASP A 195 23.87 -22.55 1.91
CA ASP A 195 24.63 -22.05 3.08
C ASP A 195 23.90 -20.98 3.89
N VAL A 196 22.62 -20.69 3.58
CA VAL A 196 21.84 -19.64 4.25
C VAL A 196 21.68 -19.87 5.75
N ALA A 197 21.67 -21.13 6.20
CA ALA A 197 21.59 -21.47 7.64
C ALA A 197 22.72 -20.84 8.48
N ARG A 198 23.83 -20.42 7.85
CA ARG A 198 24.93 -19.72 8.53
C ARG A 198 24.64 -18.23 8.76
N PHE A 199 23.59 -17.69 8.14
CA PHE A 199 23.25 -16.25 8.14
C PHE A 199 21.94 -15.93 8.84
N ASP A 200 21.34 -16.89 9.54
CA ASP A 200 19.99 -16.81 10.14
C ASP A 200 19.66 -15.49 10.88
N LYS A 201 20.68 -14.83 11.42
CA LYS A 201 20.50 -13.54 12.13
C LYS A 201 21.09 -12.32 11.42
N LYS A 202 21.63 -12.48 10.20
CA LYS A 202 22.35 -11.41 9.47
C LYS A 202 22.14 -11.52 7.97
N ILE A 203 20.96 -11.92 7.56
CA ILE A 203 20.66 -12.11 6.14
C ILE A 203 20.71 -10.80 5.36
N ASP A 204 20.27 -9.70 5.98
CA ASP A 204 20.41 -8.33 5.48
C ASP A 204 21.85 -7.98 5.13
N LYS A 205 22.79 -8.31 6.02
CA LYS A 205 24.22 -8.10 5.79
C LYS A 205 24.75 -8.99 4.68
N ALA A 206 24.36 -10.26 4.68
CA ALA A 206 24.80 -11.19 3.64
C ALA A 206 24.30 -10.76 2.25
N TYR A 207 23.10 -10.20 2.17
CA TYR A 207 22.58 -9.61 0.94
C TYR A 207 23.41 -8.38 0.51
N LEU A 208 23.66 -7.44 1.44
CA LEU A 208 24.49 -6.26 1.16
C LEU A 208 25.94 -6.61 0.78
N GLU A 209 26.48 -7.75 1.24
CA GLU A 209 27.76 -8.29 0.83
C GLU A 209 27.72 -8.97 -0.56
N GLY A 210 26.58 -8.96 -1.24
CA GLY A 210 26.38 -9.54 -2.57
C GLY A 210 26.33 -11.06 -2.62
N ARG A 211 26.18 -11.75 -1.47
CA ARG A 211 26.25 -13.22 -1.39
C ARG A 211 25.13 -13.94 -2.13
N PHE A 212 24.04 -13.24 -2.37
CA PHE A 212 22.87 -13.77 -3.07
C PHE A 212 22.69 -13.18 -4.47
N GLY A 213 23.58 -12.26 -4.91
CA GLY A 213 23.35 -11.48 -6.13
C GLY A 213 22.25 -10.43 -5.96
N ALA A 214 21.67 -9.98 -7.04
CA ALA A 214 20.58 -8.99 -7.09
C ALA A 214 20.88 -7.69 -6.33
N ILE A 215 22.15 -7.29 -6.25
CA ILE A 215 22.62 -6.07 -5.61
C ILE A 215 23.07 -5.05 -6.67
N ALA A 216 22.85 -3.77 -6.41
CA ALA A 216 23.36 -2.71 -7.26
C ALA A 216 24.89 -2.65 -7.15
N ASN A 217 25.60 -2.74 -8.28
CA ASN A 217 27.03 -2.49 -8.36
C ASN A 217 27.26 -1.04 -8.74
N ILE A 218 27.63 -0.23 -7.75
CA ILE A 218 27.91 1.21 -7.96
C ILE A 218 29.42 1.36 -8.08
N ASP A 219 29.90 1.69 -9.27
CA ASP A 219 31.28 2.11 -9.48
C ASP A 219 31.41 3.61 -9.17
N THR A 220 32.15 3.93 -8.12
CA THR A 220 32.42 5.31 -7.70
C THR A 220 33.83 5.76 -8.06
N ASN A 221 34.58 4.95 -8.82
CA ASN A 221 35.89 5.34 -9.28
C ASN A 221 35.76 6.18 -10.57
N ASP A 222 35.94 7.48 -10.46
CA ASP A 222 36.24 8.32 -11.61
C ASP A 222 37.63 7.90 -12.12
N GLU A 223 37.69 7.15 -13.21
CA GLU A 223 38.94 7.02 -13.98
C GLU A 223 39.15 8.34 -14.72
N ASP A 224 40.00 9.23 -14.16
CA ASP A 224 40.57 10.38 -14.86
C ASP A 224 41.53 9.94 -16.00
#